data_63f501b6f5412e5f3340e10bdf964079
#
_entry.id   63f501b6f5412e5f3340e10bdf964079
#
_cell.length_a   1.000
_cell.length_b   1.000
_cell.length_c   1.000
_cell.angle_alpha   90.00
_cell.angle_beta   90.00
_cell.angle_gamma   90.00
#
_symmetry.space_group_name_H-M   'P 1'
#
loop_
_entity.id
_entity.type
_entity.pdbx_description
1 polymer ?
#
loop_
_entity_poly.entity_id
_entity_poly.type
_entity_poly.pdbx_seq_one_letter_code
_entity_poly.pdbx_strand_id
1 'polypeptide(L)'
;MRTFLHTDDGVTIDSVYDLGAVVYDASRPSARDLVFVVAHGFTGDVDRPHVRRVAQALTRHGAVVTFSFRGHGASGGRSTVGDREVLDLAAAVRWARELGHARVVTVGFSMGGSVVLRHAALYRADGSEHEGHEGHEGSAGAHSDAVVSVSAPARWYYRGTAPMRKLHWLVTRPEGRLVGRYGFRTRIHHREWDPVPLSPVQAVPRIAPTPLLIVHGDRDGYFPLDHPRMLAQAAGDHGELWLEPGMGHAEHAAGDALLARIGDWAVAQGG
;
A
#
# COMPACT_ATOMS: atom_id res chain seq x y z
N MET A 1 3.53 -10.55 -16.55
CA MET A 1 2.90 -11.85 -16.21
C MET A 1 1.72 -11.59 -15.30
N ARG A 2 0.54 -12.21 -15.50
CA ARG A 2 -0.64 -12.08 -14.63
C ARG A 2 -0.98 -13.43 -14.02
N THR A 3 -1.31 -13.45 -12.73
CA THR A 3 -1.65 -14.65 -11.98
C THR A 3 -2.60 -14.34 -10.83
N PHE A 4 -3.15 -15.38 -10.21
CA PHE A 4 -3.90 -15.27 -8.97
C PHE A 4 -3.07 -15.83 -7.81
N LEU A 5 -2.84 -15.00 -6.80
CA LEU A 5 -2.18 -15.40 -5.55
C LEU A 5 -3.23 -15.83 -4.53
N HIS A 6 -2.80 -16.60 -3.53
CA HIS A 6 -3.65 -17.01 -2.42
C HIS A 6 -3.13 -16.38 -1.13
N THR A 7 -4.02 -15.77 -0.39
CA THR A 7 -3.72 -15.24 0.95
C THR A 7 -3.81 -16.35 2.00
N ASP A 8 -3.25 -16.12 3.18
CA ASP A 8 -3.25 -17.09 4.28
C ASP A 8 -4.68 -17.45 4.76
N ASP A 9 -5.65 -16.55 4.58
CA ASP A 9 -7.07 -16.80 4.84
C ASP A 9 -7.86 -17.29 3.61
N GLY A 10 -7.16 -17.77 2.57
CA GLY A 10 -7.75 -18.46 1.41
C GLY A 10 -8.41 -17.57 0.38
N VAL A 11 -8.19 -16.26 0.42
CA VAL A 11 -8.71 -15.34 -0.61
C VAL A 11 -7.77 -15.31 -1.81
N THR A 12 -8.33 -15.39 -3.03
CA THR A 12 -7.58 -15.21 -4.27
C THR A 12 -7.46 -13.74 -4.63
N ILE A 13 -6.25 -13.28 -4.96
CA ILE A 13 -5.99 -11.90 -5.40
C ILE A 13 -5.37 -11.88 -6.79
N ASP A 14 -5.95 -11.07 -7.68
CA ASP A 14 -5.50 -10.85 -9.05
C ASP A 14 -4.24 -9.98 -9.05
N SER A 15 -3.16 -10.48 -9.62
CA SER A 15 -1.83 -9.87 -9.51
C SER A 15 -1.12 -9.84 -10.86
N VAL A 16 -0.35 -8.78 -11.10
CA VAL A 16 0.43 -8.56 -12.30
C VAL A 16 1.88 -8.27 -11.93
N TYR A 17 2.79 -8.97 -12.55
CA TYR A 17 4.22 -8.71 -12.50
C TYR A 17 4.70 -8.10 -13.80
N ASP A 18 5.31 -6.93 -13.72
CA ASP A 18 5.95 -6.23 -14.82
C ASP A 18 7.47 -6.25 -14.59
N LEU A 19 8.21 -6.82 -15.54
CA LEU A 19 9.67 -6.73 -15.56
C LEU A 19 10.07 -5.26 -15.66
N GLY A 20 10.98 -4.82 -14.83
CA GLY A 20 11.54 -3.49 -14.94
C GLY A 20 12.18 -3.28 -16.33
N ALA A 21 12.15 -2.06 -16.85
CA ALA A 21 13.01 -1.65 -17.94
C ALA A 21 14.44 -1.64 -17.41
N VAL A 22 15.05 -2.82 -17.29
CA VAL A 22 16.43 -2.98 -16.83
C VAL A 22 17.31 -2.40 -17.92
N VAL A 23 17.60 -1.12 -17.82
CA VAL A 23 18.79 -0.55 -18.48
C VAL A 23 19.96 -1.36 -17.91
N TYR A 24 20.62 -2.08 -18.77
CA TYR A 24 21.77 -2.92 -18.45
C TYR A 24 22.95 -2.02 -18.11
N ASP A 25 22.87 -1.35 -16.96
CA ASP A 25 23.99 -0.67 -16.38
C ASP A 25 24.72 -1.68 -15.47
N ALA A 26 25.83 -2.22 -15.98
CA ALA A 26 26.67 -3.15 -15.25
C ALA A 26 27.23 -2.54 -13.95
N SER A 27 27.19 -1.21 -13.80
CA SER A 27 27.60 -0.47 -12.59
C SER A 27 26.51 -0.43 -11.51
N ARG A 28 25.26 -0.89 -11.79
CA ARG A 28 24.13 -0.92 -10.83
C ARG A 28 23.50 -2.32 -10.77
N PRO A 29 24.20 -3.32 -10.22
CA PRO A 29 23.63 -4.66 -10.05
C PRO A 29 22.36 -4.66 -9.17
N SER A 30 22.21 -3.69 -8.26
CA SER A 30 21.11 -3.58 -7.30
C SER A 30 19.73 -3.32 -7.92
N ALA A 31 19.63 -2.85 -9.15
CA ALA A 31 18.32 -2.61 -9.78
C ALA A 31 17.59 -3.90 -10.18
N ARG A 32 18.31 -5.02 -10.36
CA ARG A 32 17.72 -6.33 -10.67
C ARG A 32 17.08 -6.98 -9.45
N ASP A 33 17.62 -6.66 -8.28
CA ASP A 33 17.19 -7.24 -7.01
C ASP A 33 15.99 -6.51 -6.42
N LEU A 34 15.67 -5.30 -6.95
CA LEU A 34 14.60 -4.44 -6.46
C LEU A 34 13.27 -4.72 -7.15
N VAL A 35 12.23 -4.89 -6.34
CA VAL A 35 10.84 -4.92 -6.79
C VAL A 35 9.98 -3.97 -5.96
N PHE A 36 9.12 -3.24 -6.66
CA PHE A 36 8.07 -2.44 -6.04
C PHE A 36 6.79 -3.26 -5.95
N VAL A 37 6.20 -3.37 -4.77
CA VAL A 37 4.86 -3.94 -4.58
C VAL A 37 3.88 -2.79 -4.37
N VAL A 38 3.02 -2.55 -5.37
CA VAL A 38 2.13 -1.38 -5.42
C VAL A 38 0.74 -1.74 -4.91
N ALA A 39 0.31 -1.06 -3.84
CA ALA A 39 -0.97 -1.20 -3.18
C ALA A 39 -1.87 0.01 -3.51
N HIS A 40 -2.91 -0.21 -4.29
CA HIS A 40 -3.81 0.84 -4.78
C HIS A 40 -4.73 1.43 -3.71
N GLY A 41 -5.33 2.60 -3.99
CA GLY A 41 -6.36 3.22 -3.16
C GLY A 41 -7.70 2.47 -3.22
N PHE A 42 -8.62 2.83 -2.32
CA PHE A 42 -9.97 2.24 -2.30
C PHE A 42 -10.67 2.46 -3.66
N THR A 43 -11.36 1.43 -4.15
CA THR A 43 -11.95 1.33 -5.49
C THR A 43 -10.97 1.20 -6.67
N GLY A 44 -9.66 1.09 -6.40
CA GLY A 44 -8.66 0.74 -7.40
C GLY A 44 -8.71 -0.74 -7.79
N ASP A 45 -8.02 -1.11 -8.84
CA ASP A 45 -7.68 -2.49 -9.25
C ASP A 45 -6.49 -2.45 -10.23
N VAL A 46 -5.90 -3.61 -10.57
CA VAL A 46 -4.73 -3.70 -11.46
C VAL A 46 -4.98 -3.17 -12.88
N ASP A 47 -6.22 -3.08 -13.32
CA ASP A 47 -6.58 -2.63 -14.67
C ASP A 47 -6.88 -1.12 -14.73
N ARG A 48 -6.92 -0.42 -13.60
CA ARG A 48 -7.19 1.02 -13.58
C ARG A 48 -6.04 1.80 -14.21
N PRO A 49 -6.33 2.76 -15.12
CA PRO A 49 -5.30 3.52 -15.83
C PRO A 49 -4.28 4.21 -14.92
N HIS A 50 -4.74 4.78 -13.78
CA HIS A 50 -3.85 5.43 -12.81
C HIS A 50 -2.94 4.44 -12.08
N VAL A 51 -3.40 3.22 -11.77
CA VAL A 51 -2.57 2.16 -11.18
C VAL A 51 -1.54 1.67 -12.20
N ARG A 52 -1.95 1.46 -13.46
CA ARG A 52 -1.04 1.07 -14.54
C ARG A 52 0.02 2.13 -14.83
N ARG A 53 -0.34 3.43 -14.78
CA ARG A 53 0.60 4.54 -14.93
C ARG A 53 1.65 4.54 -13.82
N VAL A 54 1.23 4.35 -12.55
CA VAL A 54 2.16 4.24 -11.42
C VAL A 54 3.12 3.07 -11.63
N ALA A 55 2.59 1.89 -11.96
CA ALA A 55 3.40 0.71 -12.23
C ALA A 55 4.44 0.99 -13.33
N GLN A 56 4.00 1.55 -14.46
CA GLN A 56 4.88 1.87 -15.59
C GLN A 56 5.97 2.89 -15.22
N ALA A 57 5.66 3.88 -14.38
CA ALA A 57 6.66 4.84 -13.92
C ALA A 57 7.75 4.17 -13.08
N LEU A 58 7.36 3.27 -12.17
CA LEU A 58 8.28 2.56 -11.27
C LEU A 58 9.11 1.48 -11.97
N THR A 59 8.65 0.94 -13.12
CA THR A 59 9.45 -0.05 -13.89
C THR A 59 10.80 0.50 -14.38
N ARG A 60 11.00 1.82 -14.37
CA ARG A 60 12.29 2.45 -14.68
C ARG A 60 13.34 2.25 -13.59
N HIS A 61 12.92 1.87 -12.38
CA HIS A 61 13.78 1.74 -11.19
C HIS A 61 13.94 0.27 -10.73
N GLY A 62 13.02 -0.61 -11.08
CA GLY A 62 13.03 -2.02 -10.71
C GLY A 62 11.84 -2.77 -11.31
N ALA A 63 11.69 -4.05 -10.96
CA ALA A 63 10.47 -4.79 -11.28
C ALA A 63 9.28 -4.24 -10.48
N VAL A 64 8.06 -4.53 -10.93
CA VAL A 64 6.85 -4.06 -10.25
C VAL A 64 5.84 -5.20 -10.14
N VAL A 65 5.35 -5.44 -8.94
CA VAL A 65 4.16 -6.24 -8.66
C VAL A 65 3.01 -5.28 -8.36
N THR A 66 1.92 -5.38 -9.11
CA THR A 66 0.63 -4.77 -8.78
C THR A 66 -0.37 -5.85 -8.47
N PHE A 67 -1.30 -5.59 -7.58
CA PHE A 67 -2.38 -6.54 -7.27
C PHE A 67 -3.67 -5.78 -6.96
N SER A 68 -4.80 -6.44 -7.16
CA SER A 68 -6.10 -5.95 -6.73
C SER A 68 -6.37 -6.47 -5.33
N PHE A 69 -6.62 -5.59 -4.37
CA PHE A 69 -7.02 -6.01 -3.01
C PHE A 69 -8.28 -6.88 -3.04
N ARG A 70 -8.46 -7.68 -1.99
CA ARG A 70 -9.71 -8.46 -1.78
C ARG A 70 -10.95 -7.60 -2.02
N GLY A 71 -11.92 -8.18 -2.69
CA GLY A 71 -13.16 -7.49 -3.03
C GLY A 71 -13.07 -6.50 -4.20
N HIS A 72 -11.88 -6.21 -4.75
CA HIS A 72 -11.68 -5.29 -5.87
C HIS A 72 -11.42 -6.04 -7.19
N GLY A 73 -11.85 -5.47 -8.29
CA GLY A 73 -11.60 -6.03 -9.63
C GLY A 73 -11.98 -7.50 -9.75
N ALA A 74 -11.01 -8.34 -10.18
CA ALA A 74 -11.17 -9.78 -10.33
C ALA A 74 -10.81 -10.58 -9.06
N SER A 75 -10.25 -9.95 -8.02
CA SER A 75 -9.90 -10.61 -6.76
C SER A 75 -11.12 -11.15 -6.03
N GLY A 76 -10.95 -12.24 -5.29
CA GLY A 76 -11.98 -12.85 -4.43
C GLY A 76 -12.30 -12.03 -3.19
N GLY A 77 -13.08 -12.60 -2.28
CA GLY A 77 -13.38 -12.02 -0.97
C GLY A 77 -14.17 -10.71 -1.00
N ARG A 78 -14.05 -9.94 0.08
CA ARG A 78 -14.68 -8.63 0.29
C ARG A 78 -13.69 -7.70 0.98
N SER A 79 -13.64 -6.43 0.56
CA SER A 79 -12.79 -5.41 1.20
C SER A 79 -13.24 -5.15 2.63
N THR A 80 -12.29 -5.18 3.53
CA THR A 80 -12.43 -4.76 4.94
C THR A 80 -11.91 -3.33 5.17
N VAL A 81 -11.60 -2.62 4.08
CA VAL A 81 -11.19 -1.21 4.06
C VAL A 81 -9.92 -0.94 4.89
N GLY A 82 -8.92 -1.81 4.75
CA GLY A 82 -7.60 -1.65 5.36
C GLY A 82 -7.30 -2.58 6.54
N ASP A 83 -8.22 -3.47 6.93
CA ASP A 83 -7.94 -4.45 7.98
C ASP A 83 -7.25 -5.71 7.42
N ARG A 84 -7.97 -6.59 6.74
CA ARG A 84 -7.42 -7.85 6.21
C ARG A 84 -6.63 -7.68 4.91
N GLU A 85 -6.64 -6.52 4.31
CA GLU A 85 -5.83 -6.18 3.14
C GLU A 85 -4.32 -6.31 3.38
N VAL A 86 -3.88 -6.36 4.64
CA VAL A 86 -2.48 -6.68 5.00
C VAL A 86 -2.09 -8.10 4.58
N LEU A 87 -3.04 -9.05 4.57
CA LEU A 87 -2.82 -10.43 4.10
C LEU A 87 -2.62 -10.49 2.58
N ASP A 88 -3.34 -9.62 1.85
CA ASP A 88 -3.22 -9.51 0.39
C ASP A 88 -1.83 -8.98 0.02
N LEU A 89 -1.39 -7.95 0.73
CA LEU A 89 -0.05 -7.38 0.54
C LEU A 89 1.03 -8.39 0.92
N ALA A 90 0.87 -9.14 2.02
CA ALA A 90 1.81 -10.18 2.42
C ALA A 90 1.96 -11.26 1.34
N ALA A 91 0.86 -11.70 0.72
CA ALA A 91 0.90 -12.65 -0.38
C ALA A 91 1.65 -12.08 -1.61
N ALA A 92 1.44 -10.79 -1.93
CA ALA A 92 2.14 -10.12 -3.03
C ALA A 92 3.63 -9.94 -2.75
N VAL A 93 4.02 -9.65 -1.52
CA VAL A 93 5.43 -9.54 -1.09
C VAL A 93 6.12 -10.90 -1.14
N ARG A 94 5.50 -11.97 -0.62
CA ARG A 94 6.04 -13.34 -0.74
C ARG A 94 6.25 -13.73 -2.19
N TRP A 95 5.26 -13.47 -3.05
CA TRP A 95 5.40 -13.75 -4.47
C TRP A 95 6.56 -13.00 -5.12
N ALA A 96 6.77 -11.73 -4.76
CA ALA A 96 7.93 -10.96 -5.23
C ALA A 96 9.26 -11.63 -4.81
N ARG A 97 9.34 -12.17 -3.60
CA ARG A 97 10.51 -12.94 -3.12
C ARG A 97 10.68 -14.26 -3.88
N GLU A 98 9.60 -14.99 -4.13
CA GLU A 98 9.59 -16.24 -4.91
C GLU A 98 10.06 -16.02 -6.36
N LEU A 99 9.81 -14.83 -6.93
CA LEU A 99 10.35 -14.41 -8.23
C LEU A 99 11.85 -14.08 -8.20
N GLY A 100 12.50 -14.17 -7.03
CA GLY A 100 13.95 -14.01 -6.85
C GLY A 100 14.40 -12.59 -6.47
N HIS A 101 13.49 -11.69 -6.12
CA HIS A 101 13.86 -10.34 -5.73
C HIS A 101 14.32 -10.29 -4.27
N ALA A 102 15.56 -9.84 -4.06
CA ALA A 102 16.17 -9.72 -2.73
C ALA A 102 15.62 -8.52 -1.95
N ARG A 103 15.16 -7.47 -2.66
CA ARG A 103 14.71 -6.21 -2.07
C ARG A 103 13.27 -5.90 -2.49
N VAL A 104 12.39 -5.74 -1.51
CA VAL A 104 10.98 -5.44 -1.72
C VAL A 104 10.64 -4.09 -1.10
N VAL A 105 10.24 -3.14 -1.93
CA VAL A 105 9.72 -1.84 -1.49
C VAL A 105 8.22 -1.80 -1.69
N THR A 106 7.46 -1.61 -0.62
CA THR A 106 6.01 -1.47 -0.70
C THR A 106 5.62 -0.01 -0.90
N VAL A 107 4.78 0.26 -1.91
CA VAL A 107 4.30 1.61 -2.24
C VAL A 107 2.78 1.60 -2.19
N GLY A 108 2.19 2.29 -1.20
CA GLY A 108 0.75 2.30 -0.99
C GLY A 108 0.14 3.68 -1.18
N PHE A 109 -1.06 3.71 -1.77
CA PHE A 109 -1.82 4.95 -2.03
C PHE A 109 -3.13 4.96 -1.24
N SER A 110 -3.45 6.05 -0.53
CA SER A 110 -4.69 6.22 0.23
C SER A 110 -4.96 5.04 1.18
N MET A 111 -5.99 4.21 0.93
CA MET A 111 -6.20 2.95 1.66
C MET A 111 -4.97 2.05 1.59
N GLY A 112 -4.37 1.86 0.42
CA GLY A 112 -3.13 1.12 0.25
C GLY A 112 -1.98 1.72 1.07
N GLY A 113 -1.93 3.06 1.22
CA GLY A 113 -0.98 3.75 2.09
C GLY A 113 -1.12 3.37 3.56
N SER A 114 -2.35 3.24 4.07
CA SER A 114 -2.57 2.72 5.43
C SER A 114 -2.24 1.23 5.55
N VAL A 115 -2.49 0.45 4.48
CA VAL A 115 -2.18 -0.99 4.47
C VAL A 115 -0.67 -1.24 4.52
N VAL A 116 0.16 -0.52 3.73
CA VAL A 116 1.62 -0.70 3.78
C VAL A 116 2.22 -0.34 5.13
N LEU A 117 1.69 0.70 5.81
CA LEU A 117 2.12 1.07 7.17
C LEU A 117 1.79 -0.04 8.18
N ARG A 118 0.57 -0.56 8.15
CA ARG A 118 0.16 -1.65 9.04
C ARG A 118 0.89 -2.94 8.74
N HIS A 119 1.05 -3.26 7.46
CA HIS A 119 1.77 -4.45 7.01
C HIS A 119 3.21 -4.45 7.54
N ALA A 120 3.96 -3.35 7.36
CA ALA A 120 5.34 -3.27 7.81
C ALA A 120 5.47 -3.38 9.35
N ALA A 121 4.45 -2.93 10.10
CA ALA A 121 4.40 -3.09 11.56
C ALA A 121 4.11 -4.53 12.00
N LEU A 122 3.41 -5.32 11.18
CA LEU A 122 2.99 -6.70 11.49
C LEU A 122 3.97 -7.74 10.93
N TYR A 123 4.60 -7.48 9.78
CA TYR A 123 5.52 -8.39 9.10
C TYR A 123 6.94 -7.84 9.13
N ARG A 124 7.65 -8.14 10.20
CA ARG A 124 9.01 -7.65 10.43
C ARG A 124 10.06 -8.65 9.93
N ALA A 125 11.23 -8.15 9.52
CA ALA A 125 12.34 -8.97 9.07
C ALA A 125 12.91 -9.89 10.16
N ASP A 126 12.85 -9.45 11.43
CA ASP A 126 13.35 -10.20 12.59
C ASP A 126 12.37 -11.29 13.10
N GLY A 127 11.19 -11.41 12.48
CA GLY A 127 10.17 -12.37 12.89
C GLY A 127 9.57 -12.11 14.28
N SER A 128 9.87 -10.95 14.89
CA SER A 128 9.33 -10.60 16.21
C SER A 128 7.84 -10.36 16.13
N GLU A 129 7.07 -11.16 16.87
CA GLU A 129 5.64 -10.97 17.07
C GLU A 129 5.41 -9.98 18.21
N HIS A 130 4.52 -9.03 18.03
CA HIS A 130 4.07 -8.18 19.13
C HIS A 130 2.92 -8.89 19.85
N GLU A 131 3.06 -9.06 21.16
CA GLU A 131 2.01 -9.61 22.04
C GLU A 131 0.64 -8.97 21.74
N GLY A 132 -0.35 -9.82 21.48
CA GLY A 132 -1.74 -9.41 21.35
C GLY A 132 -2.37 -9.51 19.95
N HIS A 133 -1.63 -9.92 18.92
CA HIS A 133 -2.21 -10.33 17.64
C HIS A 133 -1.76 -11.75 17.35
N GLU A 134 -2.70 -12.62 16.97
CA GLU A 134 -2.39 -13.97 16.52
C GLU A 134 -1.35 -13.87 15.41
N GLY A 135 -0.13 -14.39 15.70
CA GLY A 135 0.94 -14.47 14.73
C GLY A 135 0.44 -15.24 13.52
N HIS A 136 0.46 -14.61 12.37
CA HIS A 136 0.11 -15.33 11.15
C HIS A 136 1.25 -16.33 10.88
N GLU A 137 0.98 -17.62 11.06
CA GLU A 137 1.81 -18.68 10.52
C GLU A 137 2.04 -18.37 9.04
N GLY A 138 3.25 -17.97 8.64
CA GLY A 138 3.54 -17.54 7.27
C GLY A 138 4.21 -16.17 7.13
N SER A 139 4.67 -15.54 8.22
CA SER A 139 5.38 -14.25 8.18
C SER A 139 6.73 -14.30 7.46
N ALA A 140 7.32 -15.49 7.32
CA ALA A 140 8.60 -15.66 6.63
C ALA A 140 8.55 -15.16 5.19
N GLY A 141 9.44 -14.22 4.84
CA GLY A 141 9.54 -13.64 3.50
C GLY A 141 8.47 -12.60 3.14
N ALA A 142 7.57 -12.23 4.06
CA ALA A 142 6.53 -11.22 3.80
C ALA A 142 6.93 -9.79 4.20
N HIS A 143 8.12 -9.57 4.79
CA HIS A 143 8.57 -8.25 5.21
C HIS A 143 8.94 -7.33 4.04
N SER A 144 8.77 -6.02 4.24
CA SER A 144 9.23 -4.98 3.32
C SER A 144 10.60 -4.45 3.76
N ASP A 145 11.50 -4.17 2.79
CA ASP A 145 12.82 -3.58 3.07
C ASP A 145 12.77 -2.05 3.12
N ALA A 146 11.76 -1.43 2.51
CA ALA A 146 11.40 -0.02 2.66
C ALA A 146 9.91 0.18 2.37
N VAL A 147 9.36 1.26 2.91
CA VAL A 147 7.91 1.54 2.85
C VAL A 147 7.68 2.95 2.34
N VAL A 148 6.80 3.09 1.35
CA VAL A 148 6.33 4.39 0.85
C VAL A 148 4.81 4.48 1.03
N SER A 149 4.36 5.47 1.79
CA SER A 149 2.95 5.72 2.06
C SER A 149 2.52 7.06 1.47
N VAL A 150 1.64 7.03 0.47
CA VAL A 150 1.18 8.23 -0.27
C VAL A 150 -0.26 8.54 0.08
N SER A 151 -0.55 9.75 0.56
CA SER A 151 -1.89 10.25 0.91
C SER A 151 -2.66 9.33 1.86
N ALA A 152 -1.98 8.74 2.86
CA ALA A 152 -2.62 7.85 3.83
C ALA A 152 -3.34 8.61 4.93
N PRO A 153 -4.45 8.07 5.48
CA PRO A 153 -5.01 8.53 6.75
C PRO A 153 -4.06 8.18 7.91
N ALA A 154 -3.96 9.04 8.91
CA ALA A 154 -3.27 8.70 10.17
C ALA A 154 -4.16 7.91 11.13
N ARG A 155 -5.46 8.10 11.07
CA ARG A 155 -6.45 7.54 12.01
C ARG A 155 -7.69 7.02 11.30
N TRP A 156 -8.27 6.00 11.88
CA TRP A 156 -9.54 5.44 11.42
C TRP A 156 -10.74 6.37 11.70
N TYR A 157 -11.84 6.11 11.04
CA TYR A 157 -13.13 6.80 11.22
C TYR A 157 -13.11 8.31 11.00
N TYR A 158 -12.08 8.84 10.31
CA TYR A 158 -12.02 10.27 9.98
C TYR A 158 -13.17 10.67 9.03
N ARG A 159 -13.91 11.71 9.40
CA ARG A 159 -15.07 12.23 8.64
C ARG A 159 -15.02 13.75 8.44
N GLY A 160 -13.87 14.38 8.65
CA GLY A 160 -13.73 15.83 8.63
C GLY A 160 -13.99 16.46 7.27
N THR A 161 -13.77 15.74 6.16
CA THR A 161 -13.97 16.25 4.80
C THR A 161 -15.22 15.69 4.13
N ALA A 162 -15.74 16.40 3.13
CA ALA A 162 -16.90 15.95 2.37
C ALA A 162 -16.65 14.61 1.60
N PRO A 163 -15.49 14.41 0.93
CA PRO A 163 -15.18 13.12 0.32
C PRO A 163 -15.18 11.98 1.33
N MET A 164 -14.59 12.17 2.53
CA MET A 164 -14.56 11.13 3.55
C MET A 164 -15.94 10.80 4.10
N ARG A 165 -16.85 11.79 4.25
CA ARG A 165 -18.25 11.51 4.63
C ARG A 165 -18.97 10.67 3.57
N LYS A 166 -18.73 10.95 2.27
CA LYS A 166 -19.27 10.13 1.17
C LYS A 166 -18.71 8.72 1.18
N LEU A 167 -17.41 8.57 1.43
CA LEU A 167 -16.75 7.26 1.54
C LEU A 167 -17.33 6.45 2.72
N HIS A 168 -17.51 7.07 3.88
CA HIS A 168 -18.15 6.41 5.01
C HIS A 168 -19.57 5.94 4.70
N TRP A 169 -20.37 6.77 4.01
CA TRP A 169 -21.69 6.35 3.54
C TRP A 169 -21.60 5.13 2.61
N LEU A 170 -20.67 5.16 1.65
CA LEU A 170 -20.43 4.06 0.70
C LEU A 170 -20.11 2.74 1.40
N VAL A 171 -19.29 2.80 2.45
CA VAL A 171 -18.83 1.62 3.19
C VAL A 171 -19.89 1.10 4.17
N THR A 172 -20.54 2.00 4.92
CA THR A 172 -21.38 1.59 6.06
C THR A 172 -22.85 1.31 5.69
N ARG A 173 -23.36 1.90 4.59
CA ARG A 173 -24.76 1.77 4.21
C ARG A 173 -24.99 0.66 3.18
N PRO A 174 -26.08 -0.13 3.27
CA PRO A 174 -26.40 -1.17 2.29
C PRO A 174 -26.45 -0.63 0.86
N GLU A 175 -27.09 0.53 0.66
CA GLU A 175 -27.23 1.19 -0.64
C GLU A 175 -25.84 1.62 -1.16
N GLY A 176 -24.99 2.15 -0.26
CA GLY A 176 -23.61 2.51 -0.58
C GLY A 176 -22.82 1.29 -1.06
N ARG A 177 -22.94 0.15 -0.37
CA ARG A 177 -22.28 -1.11 -0.78
C ARG A 177 -22.77 -1.63 -2.13
N LEU A 178 -24.04 -1.42 -2.49
CA LEU A 178 -24.53 -1.71 -3.85
C LEU A 178 -23.86 -0.81 -4.89
N VAL A 179 -23.75 0.49 -4.62
CA VAL A 179 -23.01 1.43 -5.49
C VAL A 179 -21.54 0.99 -5.59
N GLY A 180 -20.90 0.60 -4.49
CA GLY A 180 -19.54 0.05 -4.50
C GLY A 180 -19.42 -1.16 -5.43
N ARG A 181 -20.34 -2.11 -5.31
CA ARG A 181 -20.33 -3.35 -6.10
C ARG A 181 -20.53 -3.13 -7.59
N TYR A 182 -21.54 -2.36 -7.98
CA TYR A 182 -21.93 -2.22 -9.38
C TYR A 182 -21.31 -1.01 -10.08
N GLY A 183 -21.03 0.09 -9.34
CA GLY A 183 -20.41 1.29 -9.88
C GLY A 183 -18.88 1.25 -9.85
N PHE A 184 -18.29 0.72 -8.78
CA PHE A 184 -16.83 0.71 -8.60
C PHE A 184 -16.19 -0.68 -8.70
N ARG A 185 -16.97 -1.75 -8.94
CA ARG A 185 -16.48 -3.13 -8.95
C ARG A 185 -15.79 -3.52 -7.63
N THR A 186 -16.27 -2.96 -6.50
CA THR A 186 -15.72 -3.17 -5.16
C THR A 186 -16.78 -3.81 -4.27
N ARG A 187 -16.50 -5.01 -3.79
CA ARG A 187 -17.35 -5.76 -2.85
C ARG A 187 -16.88 -5.47 -1.44
N ILE A 188 -17.68 -4.74 -0.67
CA ILE A 188 -17.34 -4.29 0.68
C ILE A 188 -17.90 -5.27 1.70
N HIS A 189 -17.11 -5.57 2.75
CA HIS A 189 -17.56 -6.39 3.88
C HIS A 189 -18.64 -5.65 4.69
N HIS A 190 -19.60 -6.38 5.23
CA HIS A 190 -20.76 -5.77 5.89
C HIS A 190 -20.59 -5.63 7.42
N ARG A 191 -19.64 -6.33 8.01
CA ARG A 191 -19.37 -6.29 9.45
C ARG A 191 -18.41 -5.16 9.77
N GLU A 192 -18.58 -4.57 10.93
CA GLU A 192 -17.61 -3.65 11.52
C GLU A 192 -16.36 -4.42 11.96
N TRP A 193 -15.27 -3.68 12.17
CA TRP A 193 -14.04 -4.25 12.72
C TRP A 193 -14.23 -4.64 14.18
N ASP A 194 -13.91 -5.87 14.52
CA ASP A 194 -13.90 -6.39 15.88
C ASP A 194 -12.78 -7.44 16.01
N PRO A 195 -11.70 -7.14 16.73
CA PRO A 195 -11.33 -5.83 17.28
C PRO A 195 -11.02 -4.80 16.20
N VAL A 196 -11.04 -3.51 16.57
CA VAL A 196 -10.57 -2.43 15.67
C VAL A 196 -9.06 -2.58 15.47
N PRO A 197 -8.58 -2.66 14.22
CA PRO A 197 -7.16 -2.84 13.95
C PRO A 197 -6.34 -1.60 14.31
N LEU A 198 -5.03 -1.79 14.52
CA LEU A 198 -4.10 -0.67 14.73
C LEU A 198 -4.34 0.41 13.67
N SER A 199 -4.51 1.65 14.09
CA SER A 199 -4.54 2.77 13.17
C SER A 199 -3.15 3.00 12.55
N PRO A 200 -3.06 3.63 11.37
CA PRO A 200 -1.76 3.89 10.74
C PRO A 200 -0.78 4.62 11.67
N VAL A 201 -1.23 5.62 12.42
CA VAL A 201 -0.37 6.35 13.37
C VAL A 201 0.12 5.46 14.52
N GLN A 202 -0.65 4.47 14.95
CA GLN A 202 -0.21 3.50 15.97
C GLN A 202 0.74 2.43 15.40
N ALA A 203 0.63 2.13 14.09
CA ALA A 203 1.50 1.18 13.40
C ALA A 203 2.89 1.77 13.14
N VAL A 204 2.99 3.04 12.77
CA VAL A 204 4.22 3.70 12.33
C VAL A 204 5.41 3.52 13.30
N PRO A 205 5.30 3.69 14.63
CA PRO A 205 6.45 3.49 15.54
C PRO A 205 7.02 2.07 15.54
N ARG A 206 6.23 1.08 15.06
CA ARG A 206 6.61 -0.33 15.01
C ARG A 206 7.33 -0.70 13.71
N ILE A 207 7.44 0.21 12.77
CA ILE A 207 8.10 -0.01 11.46
C ILE A 207 9.62 0.03 11.60
N ALA A 208 10.14 0.83 12.54
CA ALA A 208 11.58 0.96 12.75
C ALA A 208 12.26 -0.42 12.95
N PRO A 209 13.44 -0.66 12.37
CA PRO A 209 14.29 0.30 11.67
C PRO A 209 14.04 0.41 10.14
N THR A 210 12.98 -0.20 9.61
CA THR A 210 12.68 -0.18 8.17
C THR A 210 12.48 1.27 7.69
N PRO A 211 13.19 1.72 6.63
CA PRO A 211 13.05 3.06 6.08
C PRO A 211 11.60 3.36 5.66
N LEU A 212 11.10 4.53 6.04
CA LEU A 212 9.73 4.97 5.78
C LEU A 212 9.70 6.32 5.07
N LEU A 213 9.05 6.40 3.92
CA LEU A 213 8.73 7.64 3.23
C LEU A 213 7.22 7.91 3.29
N ILE A 214 6.85 9.06 3.84
CA ILE A 214 5.48 9.57 3.87
C ILE A 214 5.37 10.68 2.84
N VAL A 215 4.50 10.53 1.84
CA VAL A 215 4.27 11.52 0.78
C VAL A 215 2.84 12.01 0.86
N HIS A 216 2.64 13.33 0.77
CA HIS A 216 1.30 13.89 0.86
C HIS A 216 1.15 15.20 0.09
N GLY A 217 0.04 15.37 -0.62
CA GLY A 217 -0.26 16.59 -1.34
C GLY A 217 -0.86 17.69 -0.46
N ASP A 218 -0.42 18.92 -0.61
CA ASP A 218 -0.96 20.07 0.15
C ASP A 218 -2.39 20.46 -0.26
N ARG A 219 -2.88 19.92 -1.40
CA ARG A 219 -4.25 20.08 -1.89
C ARG A 219 -5.08 18.80 -1.81
N ASP A 220 -4.68 17.86 -0.95
CA ASP A 220 -5.44 16.64 -0.72
C ASP A 220 -6.82 16.96 -0.12
N GLY A 221 -7.88 16.68 -0.89
CA GLY A 221 -9.26 16.95 -0.47
C GLY A 221 -9.85 15.90 0.48
N TYR A 222 -9.17 14.76 0.67
CA TYR A 222 -9.60 13.68 1.57
C TYR A 222 -9.00 13.84 2.96
N PHE A 223 -7.68 14.02 3.04
CA PHE A 223 -6.94 14.09 4.29
C PHE A 223 -6.15 15.39 4.37
N PRO A 224 -6.50 16.29 5.32
CA PRO A 224 -5.73 17.50 5.59
C PRO A 224 -4.32 17.21 6.11
N LEU A 225 -3.47 18.24 6.12
CA LEU A 225 -2.05 18.15 6.48
C LEU A 225 -1.77 17.68 7.92
N ASP A 226 -2.76 17.64 8.81
CA ASP A 226 -2.60 17.03 10.13
C ASP A 226 -2.32 15.52 10.03
N HIS A 227 -2.90 14.83 9.04
CA HIS A 227 -2.66 13.40 8.83
C HIS A 227 -1.18 13.07 8.55
N PRO A 228 -0.53 13.59 7.50
CA PRO A 228 0.88 13.28 7.24
C PRO A 228 1.80 13.79 8.35
N ARG A 229 1.49 14.90 9.00
CA ARG A 229 2.27 15.40 10.15
C ARG A 229 2.19 14.47 11.34
N MET A 230 1.01 13.91 11.67
CA MET A 230 0.87 12.90 12.71
C MET A 230 1.67 11.64 12.40
N LEU A 231 1.66 11.17 11.15
CA LEU A 231 2.45 10.00 10.74
C LEU A 231 3.95 10.29 10.86
N ALA A 232 4.41 11.44 10.39
CA ALA A 232 5.82 11.83 10.47
C ALA A 232 6.29 12.00 11.92
N GLN A 233 5.46 12.62 12.77
CA GLN A 233 5.75 12.73 14.20
C GLN A 233 5.87 11.34 14.88
N ALA A 234 5.00 10.39 14.50
CA ALA A 234 5.04 9.04 15.02
C ALA A 234 6.24 8.23 14.49
N ALA A 235 6.73 8.54 13.29
CA ALA A 235 7.90 7.93 12.71
C ALA A 235 9.21 8.37 13.37
N GLY A 236 9.28 9.61 13.89
CA GLY A 236 10.54 10.14 14.41
C GLY A 236 11.64 10.15 13.35
N ASP A 237 12.85 9.75 13.74
CA ASP A 237 14.04 9.85 12.90
C ASP A 237 14.13 8.78 11.78
N HIS A 238 13.29 7.73 11.83
CA HIS A 238 13.32 6.67 10.79
C HIS A 238 12.41 6.97 9.60
N GLY A 239 11.63 8.06 9.63
CA GLY A 239 10.69 8.41 8.56
C GLY A 239 10.94 9.79 7.96
N GLU A 240 10.85 9.86 6.64
CA GLU A 240 10.89 11.10 5.88
C GLU A 240 9.48 11.57 5.52
N LEU A 241 9.24 12.88 5.55
CA LEU A 241 7.98 13.49 5.10
C LEU A 241 8.23 14.39 3.89
N TRP A 242 7.57 14.05 2.76
CA TRP A 242 7.49 14.93 1.59
C TRP A 242 6.09 15.53 1.48
N LEU A 243 6.00 16.85 1.62
CA LEU A 243 4.78 17.60 1.31
C LEU A 243 4.90 18.16 -0.10
N GLU A 244 4.04 17.67 -1.00
CA GLU A 244 4.08 17.98 -2.43
C GLU A 244 3.16 19.16 -2.78
N PRO A 245 3.73 20.31 -3.18
CA PRO A 245 2.94 21.48 -3.51
C PRO A 245 2.01 21.24 -4.70
N GLY A 246 0.74 21.62 -4.56
CA GLY A 246 -0.27 21.50 -5.61
C GLY A 246 -0.79 20.09 -5.86
N MET A 247 -0.21 19.06 -5.23
CA MET A 247 -0.69 17.69 -5.38
C MET A 247 -2.02 17.50 -4.66
N GLY A 248 -2.97 16.85 -5.35
CA GLY A 248 -4.23 16.37 -4.78
C GLY A 248 -4.09 15.02 -4.10
N HIS A 249 -5.08 14.12 -4.29
CA HIS A 249 -5.18 12.86 -3.56
C HIS A 249 -4.58 11.68 -4.34
N ALA A 250 -3.65 10.98 -3.70
CA ALA A 250 -3.17 9.64 -4.01
C ALA A 250 -2.67 9.44 -5.48
N GLU A 251 -2.84 8.23 -6.02
CA GLU A 251 -2.33 7.84 -7.34
C GLU A 251 -2.91 8.65 -8.51
N HIS A 252 -4.07 9.26 -8.33
CA HIS A 252 -4.66 10.15 -9.34
C HIS A 252 -3.87 11.44 -9.51
N ALA A 253 -3.27 11.94 -8.44
CA ALA A 253 -2.57 13.22 -8.40
C ALA A 253 -1.04 13.11 -8.39
N ALA A 254 -0.49 11.93 -8.07
CA ALA A 254 0.94 11.69 -8.10
C ALA A 254 1.46 11.77 -9.55
N GLY A 255 2.16 12.85 -9.89
CA GLY A 255 2.75 13.07 -11.22
C GLY A 255 3.99 12.20 -11.46
N ASP A 256 4.38 12.08 -12.73
CA ASP A 256 5.51 11.21 -13.13
C ASP A 256 6.85 11.66 -12.50
N ALA A 257 7.07 12.96 -12.32
CA ALA A 257 8.24 13.49 -11.64
C ALA A 257 8.32 13.06 -10.17
N LEU A 258 7.19 13.05 -9.46
CA LEU A 258 7.12 12.55 -8.09
C LEU A 258 7.35 11.03 -8.04
N LEU A 259 6.75 10.27 -8.95
CA LEU A 259 6.95 8.82 -9.03
C LEU A 259 8.40 8.46 -9.32
N ALA A 260 9.10 9.23 -10.16
CA ALA A 260 10.53 9.07 -10.41
C ALA A 260 11.35 9.32 -9.12
N ARG A 261 11.07 10.40 -8.39
CA ARG A 261 11.74 10.70 -7.11
C ARG A 261 11.49 9.60 -6.05
N ILE A 262 10.28 9.05 -5.99
CA ILE A 262 9.96 7.90 -5.12
C ILE A 262 10.80 6.68 -5.52
N GLY A 263 10.94 6.43 -6.84
CA GLY A 263 11.78 5.36 -7.35
C GLY A 263 13.26 5.56 -6.98
N ASP A 264 13.79 6.77 -7.16
CA ASP A 264 15.18 7.11 -6.79
C ASP A 264 15.42 6.95 -5.29
N TRP A 265 14.47 7.42 -4.44
CA TRP A 265 14.52 7.24 -3.00
C TRP A 265 14.59 5.74 -2.63
N ALA A 266 13.73 4.92 -3.23
CA ALA A 266 13.68 3.49 -2.96
C ALA A 266 14.99 2.77 -3.37
N VAL A 267 15.59 3.17 -4.49
CA VAL A 267 16.89 2.64 -4.92
C VAL A 267 17.98 2.97 -3.89
N ALA A 268 17.99 4.19 -3.34
CA ALA A 268 18.97 4.65 -2.37
C ALA A 268 18.89 3.93 -1.00
N GLN A 269 17.73 3.32 -0.63
CA GLN A 269 17.59 2.59 0.64
C GLN A 269 18.32 1.24 0.67
N GLY A 270 19.04 0.86 -0.37
CA GLY A 270 19.70 -0.45 -0.47
C GLY A 270 21.21 -0.39 -0.59
N GLY A 271 21.81 0.74 -0.20
CA GLY A 271 23.29 0.91 -0.14
C GLY A 271 23.86 0.36 1.14
#